data_e4086b44757cdd407502db0f202fe4a9
#
_entry.id   e4086b44757cdd407502db0f202fe4a9
#
_cell.length_a   1.000
_cell.length_b   1.000
_cell.length_c   1.000
_cell.angle_alpha   90.00
_cell.angle_beta   90.00
_cell.angle_gamma   90.00
#
_symmetry.space_group_name_H-M   'P 1'
#
loop_
_entity.id
_entity.type
_entity.pdbx_description
1 polymer ?
#
loop_
_entity_poly.entity_id
_entity_poly.type
_entity_poly.pdbx_seq_one_letter_code
_entity_poly.pdbx_strand_id
1 'polypeptide(L)'
;MFSLHFPQVSYSDPWLQPLSERLATLNRRAVRIAYFYEEPNNSTFRYRAYNMAQVLNAQDAENVSASYFFLFDRDHFDEIADCAQMLVICRSRYCHEINGLITKFRARGKRVLFDVDDLVFDTDYTHLVVATLGLDVRQDRLWDDWFAMMSRMGQTLKLCDGAITTNEFLASKLADFSGLSVSVVPNFMNQEQLSLADRVYELKAEACFKGNGRKTLGYFSGSPSHRLDYAIVEPALADVLAQRPDVEVMVVGYIEHGPSMQKFAGRVSRQPFHDYVNLQRLLGSVEFNLMPLQSNAFTDCKSELKYFEAASVGTLSIASPSFTYRGAIRDGENGYLAKAH
;
A
#
# COMPACT_ATOMS: atom_id res chain seq x y z
N MET A 1 -3.07 10.45 23.77
CA MET A 1 -1.74 10.03 23.26
C MET A 1 -1.00 9.23 24.32
N PHE A 2 -0.29 8.21 23.92
CA PHE A 2 0.61 7.47 24.81
C PHE A 2 1.85 8.32 25.13
N SER A 3 2.18 8.46 26.43
CA SER A 3 3.35 9.24 26.90
C SER A 3 4.64 8.41 26.91
N LEU A 4 4.77 7.46 26.00
CA LEU A 4 5.90 6.56 25.91
C LEU A 4 6.92 7.07 24.90
N HIS A 5 8.19 6.80 25.17
CA HIS A 5 9.24 7.02 24.19
C HIS A 5 9.31 5.81 23.26
N PHE A 6 8.74 5.94 22.08
CA PHE A 6 8.83 4.90 21.06
C PHE A 6 10.18 4.97 20.35
N PRO A 7 10.81 3.82 20.08
CA PRO A 7 12.11 3.79 19.42
C PRO A 7 12.03 4.41 18.02
N GLN A 8 13.05 5.16 17.67
CA GLN A 8 13.27 5.64 16.31
C GLN A 8 14.48 4.92 15.74
N VAL A 9 14.37 4.47 14.50
CA VAL A 9 15.45 3.79 13.80
C VAL A 9 15.96 4.65 12.66
N SER A 10 17.26 4.56 12.40
CA SER A 10 17.84 5.10 11.17
C SER A 10 17.30 4.31 10.01
N TYR A 11 16.79 5.00 9.00
CA TYR A 11 16.15 4.37 7.85
C TYR A 11 16.95 4.65 6.57
N SER A 12 17.13 3.61 5.77
CA SER A 12 17.51 3.68 4.38
C SER A 12 16.73 2.62 3.62
N ASP A 13 16.41 2.90 2.36
CA ASP A 13 15.65 1.97 1.53
C ASP A 13 16.39 0.63 1.38
N PRO A 14 15.88 -0.48 1.93
CA PRO A 14 16.63 -1.76 1.98
C PRO A 14 16.76 -2.44 0.61
N TRP A 15 16.05 -1.94 -0.39
CA TRP A 15 16.07 -2.44 -1.76
C TRP A 15 17.10 -1.75 -2.67
N LEU A 16 17.84 -0.74 -2.16
CA LEU A 16 18.91 -0.07 -2.91
C LEU A 16 20.17 -0.94 -2.95
N GLN A 17 20.08 -2.06 -3.67
CA GLN A 17 21.16 -3.02 -3.85
C GLN A 17 21.68 -2.99 -5.29
N PRO A 18 22.99 -3.20 -5.52
CA PRO A 18 23.53 -3.34 -6.87
C PRO A 18 22.90 -4.52 -7.61
N LEU A 19 22.86 -4.45 -8.93
CA LEU A 19 22.30 -5.53 -9.77
C LEU A 19 22.97 -6.89 -9.49
N SER A 20 24.29 -6.90 -9.29
CA SER A 20 25.04 -8.13 -8.99
C SER A 20 24.55 -8.84 -7.72
N GLU A 21 24.21 -8.11 -6.67
CA GLU A 21 23.67 -8.68 -5.43
C GLU A 21 22.23 -9.19 -5.64
N ARG A 22 21.42 -8.44 -6.41
CA ARG A 22 20.06 -8.85 -6.75
C ARG A 22 20.03 -10.11 -7.61
N LEU A 23 20.94 -10.25 -8.57
CA LEU A 23 21.13 -11.47 -9.36
C LEU A 23 21.67 -12.63 -8.51
N ALA A 24 22.63 -12.37 -7.63
CA ALA A 24 23.14 -13.39 -6.70
C ALA A 24 22.01 -13.91 -5.78
N THR A 25 21.14 -13.02 -5.29
CA THR A 25 19.96 -13.41 -4.49
C THR A 25 18.99 -14.25 -5.31
N LEU A 26 18.69 -13.88 -6.55
CA LEU A 26 17.84 -14.67 -7.43
C LEU A 26 18.40 -16.09 -7.66
N ASN A 27 19.70 -16.24 -7.78
CA ASN A 27 20.37 -17.50 -8.11
C ASN A 27 20.65 -18.43 -6.92
N ARG A 28 20.17 -18.10 -5.70
CA ARG A 28 20.46 -18.90 -4.49
C ARG A 28 19.84 -20.28 -4.48
N ARG A 29 18.67 -20.46 -5.15
CA ARG A 29 17.90 -21.70 -5.09
C ARG A 29 17.43 -22.16 -6.46
N ALA A 30 16.83 -23.35 -6.53
CA ALA A 30 16.44 -23.96 -7.80
C ALA A 30 15.26 -23.26 -8.47
N VAL A 31 14.21 -22.91 -7.72
CA VAL A 31 13.06 -22.15 -8.23
C VAL A 31 13.32 -20.67 -8.06
N ARG A 32 13.29 -19.91 -9.15
CA ARG A 32 13.72 -18.50 -9.18
C ARG A 32 12.66 -17.61 -9.79
N ILE A 33 12.18 -16.63 -8.99
CA ILE A 33 11.11 -15.70 -9.37
C ILE A 33 11.69 -14.29 -9.47
N ALA A 34 11.61 -13.69 -10.66
CA ALA A 34 11.97 -12.29 -10.88
C ALA A 34 10.71 -11.42 -10.75
N TYR A 35 10.72 -10.48 -9.81
CA TYR A 35 9.75 -9.39 -9.74
C TYR A 35 10.25 -8.20 -10.55
N PHE A 36 9.38 -7.57 -11.29
CA PHE A 36 9.71 -6.37 -12.05
C PHE A 36 8.78 -5.23 -11.65
N TYR A 37 9.35 -4.05 -11.45
CA TYR A 37 8.66 -2.80 -11.26
C TYR A 37 9.37 -1.67 -12.01
N GLU A 38 8.66 -0.61 -12.45
CA GLU A 38 9.29 0.44 -13.26
C GLU A 38 10.46 1.10 -12.52
N GLU A 39 10.26 1.47 -11.24
CA GLU A 39 11.27 2.07 -10.36
C GLU A 39 10.90 1.87 -8.89
N PRO A 40 11.88 1.76 -7.97
CA PRO A 40 11.60 1.46 -6.57
C PRO A 40 10.81 2.56 -5.89
N ASN A 41 9.88 2.20 -5.01
CA ASN A 41 9.15 3.12 -4.16
C ASN A 41 8.67 2.46 -2.86
N ASN A 42 8.29 3.30 -1.89
CA ASN A 42 7.81 2.89 -0.56
C ASN A 42 6.34 2.41 -0.54
N SER A 43 5.67 2.39 -1.68
CA SER A 43 4.27 1.98 -1.79
C SER A 43 4.12 0.64 -2.50
N THR A 44 3.60 0.61 -3.71
CA THR A 44 3.29 -0.62 -4.45
C THR A 44 4.51 -1.55 -4.62
N PHE A 45 5.68 -1.02 -5.03
CA PHE A 45 6.89 -1.84 -5.17
C PHE A 45 7.23 -2.55 -3.85
N ARG A 46 7.23 -1.83 -2.73
CA ARG A 46 7.54 -2.41 -1.43
C ARG A 46 6.62 -3.60 -1.11
N TYR A 47 5.31 -3.45 -1.26
CA TYR A 47 4.36 -4.51 -0.94
C TYR A 47 4.35 -5.66 -1.95
N ARG A 48 4.41 -5.33 -3.26
CA ARG A 48 4.15 -6.31 -4.31
C ARG A 48 5.41 -6.95 -4.90
N ALA A 49 6.59 -6.40 -4.62
CA ALA A 49 7.87 -6.96 -5.07
C ALA A 49 8.84 -7.23 -3.91
N TYR A 50 9.20 -6.18 -3.14
CA TYR A 50 10.19 -6.33 -2.07
C TYR A 50 9.73 -7.28 -0.96
N ASN A 51 8.54 -7.06 -0.38
CA ASN A 51 8.01 -7.93 0.68
C ASN A 51 7.84 -9.37 0.20
N MET A 52 7.36 -9.57 -1.04
CA MET A 52 7.23 -10.89 -1.65
C MET A 52 8.59 -11.59 -1.76
N ALA A 53 9.60 -10.89 -2.28
CA ALA A 53 10.95 -11.43 -2.39
C ALA A 53 11.53 -11.76 -1.00
N GLN A 54 11.32 -10.89 0.00
CA GLN A 54 11.80 -11.12 1.36
C GLN A 54 11.22 -12.40 1.97
N VAL A 55 9.89 -12.58 1.90
CA VAL A 55 9.23 -13.77 2.49
C VAL A 55 9.59 -15.05 1.76
N LEU A 56 9.68 -15.03 0.42
CA LEU A 56 10.08 -16.20 -0.37
C LEU A 56 11.53 -16.62 -0.07
N ASN A 57 12.42 -15.65 0.12
CA ASN A 57 13.82 -15.93 0.47
C ASN A 57 13.99 -16.43 1.91
N ALA A 58 13.05 -16.13 2.81
CA ALA A 58 13.06 -16.60 4.19
C ALA A 58 12.57 -18.07 4.34
N GLN A 59 11.86 -18.62 3.34
CA GLN A 59 11.28 -19.97 3.37
C GLN A 59 12.29 -21.00 2.84
N ASP A 60 13.06 -21.63 3.72
CA ASP A 60 14.07 -22.63 3.29
C ASP A 60 13.46 -23.91 2.71
N ALA A 61 12.29 -24.33 3.19
CA ALA A 61 11.64 -25.56 2.78
C ALA A 61 11.18 -25.60 1.32
N GLU A 62 10.87 -24.44 0.73
CA GLU A 62 10.27 -24.36 -0.61
C GLU A 62 11.29 -24.34 -1.74
N ASN A 63 12.60 -24.30 -1.45
CA ASN A 63 13.68 -24.18 -2.46
C ASN A 63 13.45 -23.06 -3.49
N VAL A 64 12.80 -21.97 -3.07
CA VAL A 64 12.47 -20.81 -3.89
C VAL A 64 13.35 -19.64 -3.51
N SER A 65 13.90 -18.93 -4.48
CA SER A 65 14.50 -17.61 -4.32
C SER A 65 13.80 -16.59 -5.21
N ALA A 66 13.77 -15.35 -4.75
CA ALA A 66 13.16 -14.25 -5.48
C ALA A 66 14.02 -13.00 -5.41
N SER A 67 13.96 -12.19 -6.44
CA SER A 67 14.62 -10.89 -6.47
C SER A 67 13.81 -9.93 -7.34
N TYR A 68 14.17 -8.66 -7.31
CA TYR A 68 13.45 -7.60 -8.00
C TYR A 68 14.36 -6.83 -8.93
N PHE A 69 13.78 -6.36 -10.04
CA PHE A 69 14.46 -5.67 -11.12
C PHE A 69 13.62 -4.48 -11.60
N PHE A 70 14.30 -3.53 -12.23
CA PHE A 70 13.72 -2.24 -12.60
C PHE A 70 13.96 -1.91 -14.06
N LEU A 71 13.32 -0.86 -14.53
CA LEU A 71 13.50 -0.41 -15.92
C LEU A 71 14.95 0.03 -16.23
N PHE A 72 15.68 0.52 -15.24
CA PHE A 72 17.09 0.89 -15.42
C PHE A 72 18.03 -0.33 -15.54
N ASP A 73 17.53 -1.56 -15.27
CA ASP A 73 18.26 -2.82 -15.52
C ASP A 73 18.05 -3.36 -16.95
N ARG A 74 17.43 -2.61 -17.85
CA ARG A 74 17.00 -3.08 -19.19
C ARG A 74 18.09 -3.72 -20.01
N ASP A 75 19.34 -3.27 -19.90
CA ASP A 75 20.48 -3.82 -20.64
C ASP A 75 20.83 -5.25 -20.18
N HIS A 76 20.31 -5.70 -19.04
CA HIS A 76 20.49 -7.02 -18.44
C HIS A 76 19.23 -7.91 -18.51
N PHE A 77 18.20 -7.52 -19.27
CA PHE A 77 16.95 -8.31 -19.35
C PHE A 77 17.14 -9.72 -19.89
N ASP A 78 18.12 -9.96 -20.76
CA ASP A 78 18.46 -11.31 -21.22
C ASP A 78 19.03 -12.16 -20.08
N GLU A 79 19.97 -11.62 -19.30
CA GLU A 79 20.56 -12.30 -18.15
C GLU A 79 19.50 -12.63 -17.09
N ILE A 80 18.61 -11.68 -16.77
CA ILE A 80 17.49 -11.89 -15.85
C ILE A 80 16.56 -12.99 -16.36
N ALA A 81 16.23 -12.95 -17.67
CA ALA A 81 15.39 -13.94 -18.30
C ALA A 81 16.04 -15.33 -18.40
N ASP A 82 17.35 -15.42 -18.46
CA ASP A 82 18.08 -16.70 -18.40
C ASP A 82 18.04 -17.28 -16.98
N CYS A 83 18.25 -16.46 -15.97
CA CYS A 83 18.32 -16.86 -14.56
C CYS A 83 16.94 -17.27 -14.00
N ALA A 84 15.89 -16.48 -14.16
CA ALA A 84 14.57 -16.73 -13.55
C ALA A 84 13.76 -17.77 -14.31
N GLN A 85 12.88 -18.53 -13.61
CA GLN A 85 11.87 -19.42 -14.20
C GLN A 85 10.53 -18.73 -14.42
N MET A 86 10.25 -17.66 -13.67
CA MET A 86 8.99 -16.90 -13.73
C MET A 86 9.27 -15.42 -13.60
N LEU A 87 8.50 -14.61 -14.31
CA LEU A 87 8.46 -13.17 -14.19
C LEU A 87 7.12 -12.74 -13.57
N VAL A 88 7.17 -11.85 -12.59
CA VAL A 88 6.00 -11.16 -12.05
C VAL A 88 6.17 -9.67 -12.31
N ILE A 89 5.33 -9.10 -13.18
CA ILE A 89 5.34 -7.68 -13.52
C ILE A 89 4.36 -6.95 -12.60
N CYS A 90 4.87 -6.16 -11.68
CA CYS A 90 4.06 -5.42 -10.73
C CYS A 90 3.67 -4.06 -11.32
N ARG A 91 2.36 -3.80 -11.50
CA ARG A 91 1.75 -2.50 -11.81
C ARG A 91 2.57 -1.64 -12.78
N SER A 92 3.03 -2.23 -13.89
CA SER A 92 3.87 -1.55 -14.87
C SER A 92 3.13 -1.23 -16.15
N ARG A 93 3.36 -0.02 -16.66
CA ARG A 93 2.73 0.48 -17.88
C ARG A 93 3.39 -0.10 -19.12
N TYR A 94 2.63 -0.54 -20.10
CA TYR A 94 3.18 -1.00 -21.37
C TYR A 94 4.13 0.04 -21.99
N CYS A 95 5.31 -0.43 -22.36
CA CYS A 95 6.30 0.27 -23.17
C CYS A 95 7.13 -0.76 -23.96
N HIS A 96 7.99 -0.28 -24.85
CA HIS A 96 8.84 -1.14 -25.66
C HIS A 96 9.70 -2.09 -24.82
N GLU A 97 10.30 -1.57 -23.77
CA GLU A 97 11.21 -2.32 -22.87
C GLU A 97 10.45 -3.43 -22.12
N ILE A 98 9.24 -3.13 -21.60
CA ILE A 98 8.42 -4.12 -20.91
C ILE A 98 7.95 -5.20 -21.88
N ASN A 99 7.51 -4.82 -23.10
CA ASN A 99 7.19 -5.79 -24.12
C ASN A 99 8.39 -6.66 -24.48
N GLY A 100 9.57 -6.07 -24.57
CA GLY A 100 10.84 -6.79 -24.80
C GLY A 100 11.13 -7.79 -23.68
N LEU A 101 10.97 -7.40 -22.42
CA LEU A 101 11.14 -8.28 -21.26
C LEU A 101 10.17 -9.47 -21.30
N ILE A 102 8.88 -9.22 -21.53
CA ILE A 102 7.85 -10.26 -21.69
C ILE A 102 8.24 -11.24 -22.81
N THR A 103 8.63 -10.70 -23.95
CA THR A 103 9.03 -11.50 -25.12
C THR A 103 10.23 -12.40 -24.81
N LYS A 104 11.24 -11.89 -24.08
CA LYS A 104 12.43 -12.67 -23.68
C LYS A 104 12.07 -13.85 -22.77
N PHE A 105 11.17 -13.67 -21.81
CA PHE A 105 10.69 -14.76 -20.97
C PHE A 105 9.88 -15.79 -21.76
N ARG A 106 8.94 -15.34 -22.61
CA ARG A 106 8.13 -16.22 -23.44
C ARG A 106 8.94 -17.02 -24.45
N ALA A 107 9.95 -16.41 -25.08
CA ALA A 107 10.85 -17.11 -25.99
C ALA A 107 11.63 -18.26 -25.31
N ARG A 108 11.76 -18.22 -23.99
CA ARG A 108 12.36 -19.26 -23.14
C ARG A 108 11.34 -20.24 -22.54
N GLY A 109 10.06 -20.16 -22.96
CA GLY A 109 8.99 -20.98 -22.44
C GLY A 109 8.59 -20.68 -20.98
N LYS A 110 8.94 -19.49 -20.47
CA LYS A 110 8.73 -19.10 -19.07
C LYS A 110 7.44 -18.30 -18.91
N ARG A 111 6.76 -18.51 -17.77
CA ARG A 111 5.50 -17.80 -17.46
C ARG A 111 5.74 -16.36 -17.03
N VAL A 112 4.82 -15.51 -17.42
CA VAL A 112 4.77 -14.09 -17.02
C VAL A 112 3.43 -13.81 -16.35
N LEU A 113 3.47 -13.34 -15.11
CA LEU A 113 2.29 -12.94 -14.36
C LEU A 113 2.25 -11.41 -14.20
N PHE A 114 1.07 -10.85 -14.09
CA PHE A 114 0.86 -9.44 -13.74
C PHE A 114 0.40 -9.33 -12.29
N ASP A 115 0.98 -8.42 -11.53
CA ASP A 115 0.58 -8.15 -10.15
C ASP A 115 0.11 -6.70 -9.98
N VAL A 116 -1.08 -6.49 -9.39
CA VAL A 116 -1.61 -5.16 -9.16
C VAL A 116 -2.40 -5.09 -7.85
N ASP A 117 -2.22 -4.00 -7.12
CA ASP A 117 -2.82 -3.74 -5.81
C ASP A 117 -3.95 -2.70 -5.84
N ASP A 118 -4.24 -2.13 -7.01
CA ASP A 118 -5.23 -1.05 -7.19
C ASP A 118 -5.99 -1.22 -8.53
N LEU A 119 -7.19 -0.62 -8.62
CA LEU A 119 -8.01 -0.60 -9.85
C LEU A 119 -7.51 0.50 -10.81
N VAL A 120 -6.37 0.26 -11.46
CA VAL A 120 -5.66 1.22 -12.34
C VAL A 120 -5.35 0.68 -13.73
N PHE A 121 -6.01 -0.38 -14.14
CA PHE A 121 -5.80 -1.07 -15.42
C PHE A 121 -7.01 -1.01 -16.35
N ASP A 122 -8.17 -0.63 -15.83
CA ASP A 122 -9.44 -0.57 -16.57
C ASP A 122 -9.91 0.88 -16.71
N THR A 123 -9.96 1.35 -17.93
CA THR A 123 -10.28 2.74 -18.27
C THR A 123 -11.71 3.13 -17.94
N ASP A 124 -12.63 2.20 -17.76
CA ASP A 124 -14.01 2.48 -17.34
C ASP A 124 -14.06 3.12 -15.94
N TYR A 125 -13.04 2.91 -15.12
CA TYR A 125 -12.91 3.45 -13.77
C TYR A 125 -12.00 4.69 -13.69
N THR A 126 -11.51 5.25 -14.81
CA THR A 126 -10.61 6.42 -14.81
C THR A 126 -11.20 7.59 -14.03
N HIS A 127 -12.51 7.83 -14.14
CA HIS A 127 -13.21 8.89 -13.44
C HIS A 127 -13.11 8.77 -11.89
N LEU A 128 -13.11 7.55 -11.34
CA LEU A 128 -12.96 7.33 -9.90
C LEU A 128 -11.55 7.65 -9.43
N VAL A 129 -10.53 7.28 -10.22
CA VAL A 129 -9.13 7.57 -9.89
C VAL A 129 -8.87 9.07 -9.96
N VAL A 130 -9.25 9.72 -11.07
CA VAL A 130 -9.06 11.17 -11.28
C VAL A 130 -9.74 11.98 -10.18
N ALA A 131 -10.95 11.60 -9.75
CA ALA A 131 -11.65 12.28 -8.67
C ALA A 131 -10.87 12.28 -7.34
N THR A 132 -10.03 11.25 -7.07
CA THR A 132 -9.26 11.18 -5.83
C THR A 132 -8.07 12.16 -5.77
N LEU A 133 -7.61 12.67 -6.90
CA LEU A 133 -6.36 13.44 -7.00
C LEU A 133 -6.48 14.86 -6.43
N GLY A 134 -7.69 15.39 -6.29
CA GLY A 134 -7.92 16.76 -5.82
C GLY A 134 -7.40 17.83 -6.81
N LEU A 135 -7.20 17.46 -8.07
CA LEU A 135 -6.81 18.33 -9.17
C LEU A 135 -8.02 18.93 -9.87
N ASP A 136 -7.81 19.93 -10.71
CA ASP A 136 -8.88 20.52 -11.52
C ASP A 136 -9.32 19.55 -12.62
N VAL A 137 -10.41 18.84 -12.35
CA VAL A 137 -10.99 17.84 -13.27
C VAL A 137 -11.54 18.41 -14.60
N ARG A 138 -11.51 19.74 -14.78
CA ARG A 138 -11.87 20.39 -16.05
C ARG A 138 -10.72 20.42 -17.05
N GLN A 139 -9.54 19.98 -16.67
CA GLN A 139 -8.36 19.93 -17.55
C GLN A 139 -8.38 18.64 -18.37
N ASP A 140 -8.63 18.73 -19.67
CA ASP A 140 -8.64 17.59 -20.59
C ASP A 140 -7.34 16.76 -20.51
N ARG A 141 -6.19 17.44 -20.42
CA ARG A 141 -4.89 16.78 -20.30
C ARG A 141 -4.81 15.83 -19.10
N LEU A 142 -5.46 16.16 -17.97
CA LEU A 142 -5.48 15.28 -16.80
C LEU A 142 -6.16 13.94 -17.14
N TRP A 143 -7.28 14.01 -17.87
CA TRP A 143 -7.99 12.82 -18.32
C TRP A 143 -7.18 12.01 -19.32
N ASP A 144 -6.59 12.67 -20.31
CA ASP A 144 -5.75 12.02 -21.33
C ASP A 144 -4.58 11.28 -20.70
N ASP A 145 -3.86 11.91 -19.77
CA ASP A 145 -2.70 11.32 -19.10
C ASP A 145 -3.11 10.08 -18.28
N TRP A 146 -4.19 10.17 -17.50
CA TRP A 146 -4.66 9.04 -16.68
C TRP A 146 -5.27 7.92 -17.52
N PHE A 147 -6.06 8.25 -18.52
CA PHE A 147 -6.62 7.28 -19.44
C PHE A 147 -5.50 6.52 -20.18
N ALA A 148 -4.51 7.24 -20.70
CA ALA A 148 -3.35 6.63 -21.33
C ALA A 148 -2.56 5.73 -20.37
N MET A 149 -2.36 6.17 -19.12
CA MET A 149 -1.67 5.38 -18.09
C MET A 149 -2.41 4.08 -17.78
N MET A 150 -3.72 4.14 -17.53
CA MET A 150 -4.54 2.96 -17.22
C MET A 150 -4.65 2.02 -18.43
N SER A 151 -4.82 2.55 -19.65
CA SER A 151 -4.80 1.75 -20.89
C SER A 151 -3.49 0.97 -21.04
N ARG A 152 -2.36 1.61 -20.77
CA ARG A 152 -1.05 0.97 -20.86
C ARG A 152 -0.86 -0.12 -19.80
N MET A 153 -1.37 0.07 -18.58
CA MET A 153 -1.36 -0.99 -17.55
C MET A 153 -2.25 -2.18 -17.97
N GLY A 154 -3.46 -1.90 -18.44
CA GLY A 154 -4.35 -2.93 -18.98
C GLY A 154 -3.75 -3.68 -20.16
N GLN A 155 -2.96 -3.02 -21.01
CA GLN A 155 -2.25 -3.70 -22.09
C GLN A 155 -1.17 -4.63 -21.57
N THR A 156 -0.38 -4.23 -20.57
CA THR A 156 0.61 -5.14 -19.95
C THR A 156 -0.07 -6.37 -19.34
N LEU A 157 -1.15 -6.17 -18.59
CA LEU A 157 -1.96 -7.25 -18.02
C LEU A 157 -2.40 -8.26 -19.08
N LYS A 158 -2.95 -7.80 -20.22
CA LYS A 158 -3.41 -8.65 -21.33
C LYS A 158 -2.29 -9.42 -22.02
N LEU A 159 -1.05 -9.03 -21.84
CA LEU A 159 0.11 -9.75 -22.36
C LEU A 159 0.64 -10.81 -21.37
N CYS A 160 0.09 -10.94 -20.19
CA CYS A 160 0.52 -11.90 -19.18
C CYS A 160 -0.29 -13.21 -19.25
N ASP A 161 0.22 -14.24 -18.59
CA ASP A 161 -0.38 -15.60 -18.59
C ASP A 161 -1.33 -15.81 -17.40
N GLY A 162 -1.42 -14.85 -16.49
CA GLY A 162 -2.27 -14.83 -15.31
C GLY A 162 -2.01 -13.56 -14.50
N ALA A 163 -2.80 -13.36 -13.46
CA ALA A 163 -2.69 -12.19 -12.60
C ALA A 163 -2.67 -12.54 -11.11
N ILE A 164 -2.09 -11.64 -10.32
CA ILE A 164 -2.03 -11.67 -8.86
C ILE A 164 -2.59 -10.34 -8.35
N THR A 165 -3.33 -10.39 -7.25
CA THR A 165 -3.85 -9.18 -6.60
C THR A 165 -4.05 -9.35 -5.10
N THR A 166 -4.58 -8.31 -4.43
CA THR A 166 -4.63 -8.22 -2.96
C THR A 166 -5.90 -8.76 -2.32
N ASN A 167 -7.02 -8.77 -3.04
CA ASN A 167 -8.32 -9.16 -2.47
C ASN A 167 -9.28 -9.66 -3.56
N GLU A 168 -10.35 -10.34 -3.14
CA GLU A 168 -11.31 -10.99 -4.03
C GLU A 168 -12.12 -9.99 -4.88
N PHE A 169 -12.40 -8.79 -4.35
CA PHE A 169 -13.14 -7.79 -5.11
C PHE A 169 -12.32 -7.28 -6.31
N LEU A 170 -11.04 -6.96 -6.08
CA LEU A 170 -10.13 -6.59 -7.15
C LEU A 170 -9.85 -7.76 -8.10
N ALA A 171 -9.80 -8.99 -7.58
CA ALA A 171 -9.64 -10.20 -8.39
C ALA A 171 -10.79 -10.37 -9.39
N SER A 172 -12.04 -10.13 -8.97
CA SER A 172 -13.17 -10.16 -9.90
C SER A 172 -13.04 -9.14 -11.02
N LYS A 173 -12.61 -7.90 -10.69
CA LYS A 173 -12.39 -6.84 -11.69
C LYS A 173 -11.29 -7.20 -12.68
N LEU A 174 -10.21 -7.80 -12.20
CA LEU A 174 -9.12 -8.30 -13.07
C LEU A 174 -9.58 -9.41 -14.00
N ALA A 175 -10.32 -10.39 -13.48
CA ALA A 175 -10.85 -11.49 -14.27
C ALA A 175 -11.83 -10.99 -15.32
N ASP A 176 -12.77 -10.09 -14.96
CA ASP A 176 -13.75 -9.51 -15.88
C ASP A 176 -13.06 -8.73 -17.01
N PHE A 177 -12.02 -7.95 -16.69
CA PHE A 177 -11.29 -7.15 -17.67
C PHE A 177 -10.40 -7.96 -18.61
N SER A 178 -9.68 -8.96 -18.07
CA SER A 178 -8.61 -9.64 -18.79
C SER A 178 -8.98 -11.04 -19.29
N GLY A 179 -9.96 -11.69 -18.68
CA GLY A 179 -10.27 -13.10 -18.90
C GLY A 179 -9.22 -14.08 -18.35
N LEU A 180 -8.23 -13.59 -17.60
CA LEU A 180 -7.15 -14.39 -17.05
C LEU A 180 -7.55 -15.06 -15.71
N SER A 181 -6.84 -16.13 -15.38
CA SER A 181 -6.86 -16.68 -14.02
C SER A 181 -6.19 -15.71 -13.06
N VAL A 182 -6.84 -15.41 -11.94
CA VAL A 182 -6.35 -14.47 -10.92
C VAL A 182 -6.16 -15.18 -9.59
N SER A 183 -5.01 -14.97 -8.97
CA SER A 183 -4.69 -15.45 -7.63
C SER A 183 -4.69 -14.29 -6.63
N VAL A 184 -5.29 -14.50 -5.45
CA VAL A 184 -5.27 -13.49 -4.38
C VAL A 184 -4.11 -13.76 -3.44
N VAL A 185 -3.22 -12.79 -3.33
CA VAL A 185 -2.12 -12.75 -2.36
C VAL A 185 -2.20 -11.39 -1.66
N PRO A 186 -2.77 -11.32 -0.46
CA PRO A 186 -2.93 -10.07 0.28
C PRO A 186 -1.61 -9.33 0.53
N ASN A 187 -1.67 -8.03 0.77
CA ASN A 187 -0.53 -7.29 1.30
C ASN A 187 -0.21 -7.74 2.73
N PHE A 188 1.05 -7.69 3.09
CA PHE A 188 1.52 -8.01 4.44
C PHE A 188 2.71 -7.13 4.84
N MET A 189 3.00 -7.09 6.14
CA MET A 189 4.12 -6.33 6.69
C MET A 189 5.42 -7.10 6.48
N ASN A 190 6.49 -6.38 6.17
CA ASN A 190 7.83 -6.94 6.07
C ASN A 190 8.51 -7.05 7.43
N GLN A 191 9.70 -7.67 7.46
CA GLN A 191 10.43 -7.94 8.69
C GLN A 191 10.83 -6.65 9.42
N GLU A 192 11.18 -5.59 8.70
CA GLU A 192 11.57 -4.30 9.26
C GLU A 192 10.40 -3.63 9.99
N GLN A 193 9.20 -3.67 9.39
CA GLN A 193 7.98 -3.17 10.02
C GLN A 193 7.60 -3.98 11.25
N LEU A 194 7.61 -5.31 11.14
CA LEU A 194 7.24 -6.20 12.23
C LEU A 194 8.17 -6.01 13.44
N SER A 195 9.48 -5.97 13.23
CA SER A 195 10.45 -5.79 14.31
C SER A 195 10.24 -4.50 15.11
N LEU A 196 9.91 -3.40 14.45
CA LEU A 196 9.60 -2.16 15.16
C LEU A 196 8.20 -2.18 15.77
N ALA A 197 7.22 -2.77 15.07
CA ALA A 197 5.86 -2.90 15.58
C ALA A 197 5.81 -3.70 16.89
N ASP A 198 6.50 -4.83 16.94
CA ASP A 198 6.63 -5.67 18.15
C ASP A 198 7.21 -4.85 19.32
N ARG A 199 8.28 -4.10 19.06
CA ARG A 199 8.90 -3.25 20.08
C ARG A 199 7.96 -2.15 20.59
N VAL A 200 7.22 -1.52 19.71
CA VAL A 200 6.21 -0.50 20.06
C VAL A 200 5.07 -1.12 20.87
N TYR A 201 4.59 -2.29 20.45
CA TYR A 201 3.53 -3.02 21.15
C TYR A 201 3.95 -3.42 22.57
N GLU A 202 5.16 -3.98 22.75
CA GLU A 202 5.72 -4.35 24.05
C GLU A 202 5.73 -3.17 25.01
N LEU A 203 6.24 -2.00 24.58
CA LEU A 203 6.26 -0.78 25.40
C LEU A 203 4.85 -0.35 25.84
N LYS A 204 3.85 -0.47 24.94
CA LYS A 204 2.45 -0.18 25.30
C LYS A 204 1.89 -1.19 26.30
N ALA A 205 2.19 -2.47 26.11
CA ALA A 205 1.75 -3.55 27.00
C ALA A 205 2.36 -3.42 28.41
N GLU A 206 3.66 -3.15 28.51
CA GLU A 206 4.37 -2.88 29.78
C GLU A 206 3.73 -1.69 30.54
N ALA A 207 3.31 -0.66 29.80
CA ALA A 207 2.59 0.48 30.35
C ALA A 207 1.09 0.23 30.56
N CYS A 208 0.60 -1.01 30.39
CA CYS A 208 -0.83 -1.38 30.44
C CYS A 208 -1.71 -0.50 29.55
N PHE A 209 -1.22 -0.09 28.40
CA PHE A 209 -1.89 0.82 27.45
C PHE A 209 -2.38 2.15 28.06
N LYS A 210 -1.68 2.64 29.08
CA LYS A 210 -2.02 3.92 29.71
C LYS A 210 -1.50 5.08 28.87
N GLY A 211 -2.40 6.00 28.52
CA GLY A 211 -2.08 7.27 27.89
C GLY A 211 -1.97 8.42 28.88
N ASN A 212 -1.76 9.63 28.36
CA ASN A 212 -1.63 10.88 29.12
C ASN A 212 -2.99 11.51 29.53
N GLY A 213 -4.08 10.75 29.43
CA GLY A 213 -5.44 11.21 29.69
C GLY A 213 -6.14 11.86 28.51
N ARG A 214 -5.41 12.22 27.45
CA ARG A 214 -5.98 12.70 26.18
C ARG A 214 -6.11 11.55 25.18
N LYS A 215 -7.11 11.63 24.30
CA LYS A 215 -7.34 10.69 23.22
C LYS A 215 -6.95 11.32 21.89
N THR A 216 -6.02 10.69 21.17
CA THR A 216 -5.56 11.18 19.88
C THR A 216 -6.15 10.31 18.77
N LEU A 217 -6.84 10.96 17.84
CA LEU A 217 -7.32 10.39 16.58
C LEU A 217 -6.26 10.64 15.52
N GLY A 218 -5.62 9.60 15.00
CA GLY A 218 -4.58 9.69 13.99
C GLY A 218 -5.14 9.44 12.59
N TYR A 219 -4.78 10.28 11.63
CA TYR A 219 -5.01 10.04 10.21
C TYR A 219 -3.69 9.98 9.47
N PHE A 220 -3.44 8.89 8.75
CA PHE A 220 -2.16 8.61 8.11
C PHE A 220 -2.33 8.51 6.60
N SER A 221 -1.74 9.47 5.84
CA SER A 221 -1.84 9.56 4.40
C SER A 221 -0.49 9.38 3.72
N GLY A 222 -0.35 8.29 2.96
CA GLY A 222 0.84 8.01 2.16
C GLY A 222 0.86 8.73 0.80
N SER A 223 -0.23 9.38 0.38
CA SER A 223 -0.34 10.08 -0.89
C SER A 223 -1.38 11.20 -0.85
N PRO A 224 -1.28 12.20 -1.77
CA PRO A 224 -2.29 13.25 -1.91
C PRO A 224 -3.68 12.74 -2.32
N SER A 225 -3.79 11.53 -2.88
CA SER A 225 -5.04 10.94 -3.38
C SER A 225 -6.09 10.64 -2.30
N HIS A 226 -5.72 10.74 -1.01
CA HIS A 226 -6.64 10.53 0.11
C HIS A 226 -7.31 11.80 0.62
N ARG A 227 -7.22 12.91 -0.11
CA ARG A 227 -7.80 14.19 0.31
C ARG A 227 -9.32 14.13 0.45
N LEU A 228 -10.01 13.51 -0.50
CA LEU A 228 -11.45 13.36 -0.45
C LEU A 228 -11.91 12.38 0.64
N ASP A 229 -11.10 11.35 0.91
CA ASP A 229 -11.37 10.42 2.01
C ASP A 229 -11.30 11.14 3.36
N TYR A 230 -10.30 12.02 3.55
CA TYR A 230 -10.20 12.84 4.78
C TYR A 230 -11.36 13.85 4.90
N ALA A 231 -11.75 14.48 3.80
CA ALA A 231 -12.84 15.45 3.78
C ALA A 231 -14.17 14.88 4.29
N ILE A 232 -14.40 13.57 4.12
CA ILE A 232 -15.62 12.90 4.63
C ILE A 232 -15.65 12.91 6.16
N VAL A 233 -14.52 12.74 6.82
CA VAL A 233 -14.46 12.61 8.28
C VAL A 233 -14.26 13.96 8.97
N GLU A 234 -13.80 14.97 8.28
CA GLU A 234 -13.43 16.27 8.85
C GLU A 234 -14.59 16.96 9.61
N PRO A 235 -15.84 17.00 9.12
CA PRO A 235 -16.95 17.59 9.88
C PRO A 235 -17.18 16.86 11.22
N ALA A 236 -17.17 15.54 11.22
CA ALA A 236 -17.34 14.74 12.42
C ALA A 236 -16.19 14.96 13.42
N LEU A 237 -14.97 15.12 12.95
CA LEU A 237 -13.82 15.46 13.79
C LEU A 237 -13.99 16.84 14.43
N ALA A 238 -14.49 17.83 13.70
CA ALA A 238 -14.79 19.16 14.24
C ALA A 238 -15.84 19.11 15.34
N ASP A 239 -16.89 18.29 15.18
CA ASP A 239 -17.94 18.10 16.18
C ASP A 239 -17.41 17.39 17.44
N VAL A 240 -16.60 16.35 17.27
CA VAL A 240 -15.94 15.66 18.38
C VAL A 240 -15.03 16.61 19.14
N LEU A 241 -14.20 17.41 18.46
CA LEU A 241 -13.35 18.40 19.10
C LEU A 241 -14.13 19.49 19.83
N ALA A 242 -15.31 19.86 19.36
CA ALA A 242 -16.17 20.84 20.03
C ALA A 242 -16.76 20.28 21.34
N GLN A 243 -17.12 18.99 21.35
CA GLN A 243 -17.80 18.34 22.49
C GLN A 243 -16.81 17.75 23.50
N ARG A 244 -15.60 17.39 23.08
CA ARG A 244 -14.63 16.64 23.88
C ARG A 244 -13.30 17.41 23.98
N PRO A 245 -13.07 18.14 25.09
CA PRO A 245 -11.83 18.89 25.29
C PRO A 245 -10.59 18.01 25.50
N ASP A 246 -10.80 16.74 25.83
CA ASP A 246 -9.77 15.71 26.02
C ASP A 246 -9.34 15.02 24.72
N VAL A 247 -9.94 15.38 23.57
CA VAL A 247 -9.60 14.78 22.26
C VAL A 247 -8.69 15.71 21.47
N GLU A 248 -7.72 15.08 20.79
CA GLU A 248 -6.77 15.71 19.85
C GLU A 248 -6.81 14.97 18.49
N VAL A 249 -6.39 15.64 17.43
CA VAL A 249 -6.24 15.06 16.10
C VAL A 249 -4.80 15.20 15.65
N MET A 250 -4.23 14.10 15.12
CA MET A 250 -2.93 14.07 14.47
C MET A 250 -3.11 13.69 13.00
N VAL A 251 -2.62 14.52 12.08
CA VAL A 251 -2.60 14.21 10.66
C VAL A 251 -1.17 14.05 10.20
N VAL A 252 -0.87 12.92 9.56
CA VAL A 252 0.47 12.57 9.07
C VAL A 252 0.46 12.50 7.54
N GLY A 253 1.42 13.16 6.89
CA GLY A 253 1.62 13.11 5.45
C GLY A 253 1.08 14.31 4.69
N TYR A 254 0.41 14.06 3.55
CA TYR A 254 0.14 15.07 2.53
C TYR A 254 -1.18 15.85 2.68
N ILE A 255 -1.96 15.58 3.72
CA ILE A 255 -3.30 16.15 3.88
C ILE A 255 -3.23 17.48 4.64
N GLU A 256 -3.96 18.46 4.15
CA GLU A 256 -4.21 19.75 4.81
C GLU A 256 -5.63 19.78 5.37
N HIS A 257 -5.75 20.42 6.53
CA HIS A 257 -7.07 20.62 7.17
C HIS A 257 -7.87 21.69 6.45
N GLY A 258 -9.17 21.46 6.35
CA GLY A 258 -10.10 22.48 5.91
C GLY A 258 -10.36 23.56 6.98
N PRO A 259 -11.13 24.61 6.61
CA PRO A 259 -11.44 25.72 7.50
C PRO A 259 -12.13 25.30 8.81
N SER A 260 -12.91 24.23 8.82
CA SER A 260 -13.64 23.71 9.99
C SER A 260 -12.72 23.34 11.16
N MET A 261 -11.48 22.93 10.87
CA MET A 261 -10.49 22.52 11.86
C MET A 261 -9.65 23.67 12.42
N GLN A 262 -9.63 24.82 11.76
CA GLN A 262 -8.76 25.97 12.13
C GLN A 262 -9.04 26.49 13.56
N LYS A 263 -10.30 26.48 14.00
CA LYS A 263 -10.70 26.90 15.36
C LYS A 263 -10.14 25.99 16.46
N PHE A 264 -9.63 24.81 16.09
CA PHE A 264 -9.04 23.82 17.01
C PHE A 264 -7.53 23.69 16.86
N ALA A 265 -6.84 24.66 16.27
CA ALA A 265 -5.40 24.60 15.95
C ALA A 265 -4.52 24.16 17.14
N GLY A 266 -4.88 24.47 18.39
CA GLY A 266 -4.16 24.02 19.59
C GLY A 266 -4.32 22.51 19.92
N ARG A 267 -5.23 21.82 19.25
CA ARG A 267 -5.51 20.38 19.43
C ARG A 267 -5.44 19.57 18.14
N VAL A 268 -4.98 20.20 17.07
CA VAL A 268 -4.78 19.56 15.76
C VAL A 268 -3.31 19.69 15.42
N SER A 269 -2.61 18.58 15.39
CA SER A 269 -1.20 18.52 15.04
C SER A 269 -0.99 17.97 13.65
N ARG A 270 0.03 18.46 12.96
CA ARG A 270 0.44 17.98 11.65
C ARG A 270 1.86 17.45 11.72
N GLN A 271 2.07 16.27 11.14
CA GLN A 271 3.37 15.64 11.02
C GLN A 271 3.70 15.46 9.53
N PRO A 272 4.98 15.61 9.13
CA PRO A 272 5.39 15.35 7.77
C PRO A 272 5.20 13.86 7.40
N PHE A 273 5.38 13.55 6.12
CA PHE A 273 5.50 12.17 5.67
C PHE A 273 6.72 11.49 6.33
N HIS A 274 6.54 10.26 6.77
CA HIS A 274 7.58 9.42 7.36
C HIS A 274 7.83 8.18 6.51
N ASP A 275 9.02 7.58 6.64
CA ASP A 275 9.28 6.26 6.12
C ASP A 275 8.37 5.23 6.77
N TYR A 276 8.17 4.09 6.09
CA TYR A 276 7.20 3.09 6.50
C TYR A 276 7.57 2.39 7.82
N VAL A 277 8.85 2.34 8.18
CA VAL A 277 9.30 1.74 9.44
C VAL A 277 8.97 2.69 10.59
N ASN A 278 9.41 3.95 10.53
CA ASN A 278 9.12 4.94 11.58
C ASN A 278 7.64 5.36 11.65
N LEU A 279 6.85 5.11 10.60
CA LEU A 279 5.39 5.27 10.62
C LEU A 279 4.76 4.40 11.72
N GLN A 280 5.28 3.19 11.99
CA GLN A 280 4.78 2.30 13.05
C GLN A 280 4.86 2.96 14.43
N ARG A 281 5.90 3.75 14.68
CA ARG A 281 6.04 4.53 15.92
C ARG A 281 4.95 5.58 16.07
N LEU A 282 4.60 6.28 15.00
CA LEU A 282 3.52 7.27 15.01
C LEU A 282 2.15 6.60 15.16
N LEU A 283 1.91 5.51 14.46
CA LEU A 283 0.71 4.69 14.63
C LEU A 283 0.57 4.21 16.08
N GLY A 284 1.67 3.76 16.69
CA GLY A 284 1.68 3.35 18.10
C GLY A 284 1.42 4.49 19.09
N SER A 285 1.69 5.75 18.73
CA SER A 285 1.52 6.89 19.63
C SER A 285 0.07 7.34 19.82
N VAL A 286 -0.84 6.96 18.93
CA VAL A 286 -2.25 7.37 18.97
C VAL A 286 -3.15 6.25 19.49
N GLU A 287 -4.31 6.62 20.03
CA GLU A 287 -5.32 5.65 20.50
C GLU A 287 -6.15 5.09 19.34
N PHE A 288 -6.44 5.92 18.34
CA PHE A 288 -7.28 5.53 17.21
C PHE A 288 -6.65 5.89 15.88
N ASN A 289 -6.69 4.96 14.96
CA ASN A 289 -6.34 5.15 13.56
C ASN A 289 -7.64 5.35 12.74
N LEU A 290 -7.74 6.45 12.04
CA LEU A 290 -8.90 6.77 11.18
C LEU A 290 -8.63 6.31 9.76
N MET A 291 -9.55 5.53 9.21
CA MET A 291 -9.46 4.99 7.85
C MET A 291 -10.74 5.27 7.05
N PRO A 292 -11.10 6.55 6.87
CA PRO A 292 -12.24 6.90 6.03
C PRO A 292 -11.94 6.58 4.57
N LEU A 293 -12.93 6.08 3.86
CA LEU A 293 -12.91 5.87 2.40
C LEU A 293 -14.25 6.28 1.82
N GLN A 294 -14.23 6.86 0.64
CA GLN A 294 -15.43 7.04 -0.17
C GLN A 294 -16.04 5.66 -0.50
N SER A 295 -17.34 5.60 -0.73
CA SER A 295 -18.01 4.35 -1.10
C SER A 295 -18.12 4.24 -2.63
N ASN A 296 -17.21 3.51 -3.24
CA ASN A 296 -17.21 3.24 -4.69
C ASN A 296 -16.34 2.02 -5.02
N ALA A 297 -16.39 1.55 -6.27
CA ALA A 297 -15.64 0.37 -6.72
C ALA A 297 -14.12 0.51 -6.55
N PHE A 298 -13.56 1.72 -6.72
CA PHE A 298 -12.11 1.94 -6.55
C PHE A 298 -11.66 1.73 -5.11
N THR A 299 -12.45 2.21 -4.14
CA THR A 299 -12.14 2.07 -2.72
C THR A 299 -12.41 0.67 -2.18
N ASP A 300 -13.37 -0.06 -2.74
CA ASP A 300 -13.60 -1.48 -2.43
C ASP A 300 -12.47 -2.40 -2.95
N CYS A 301 -11.69 -1.93 -3.93
CA CYS A 301 -10.47 -2.61 -4.39
C CYS A 301 -9.27 -2.43 -3.44
N LYS A 302 -9.32 -1.48 -2.49
CA LYS A 302 -8.18 -1.22 -1.61
C LYS A 302 -7.97 -2.33 -0.59
N SER A 303 -6.70 -2.59 -0.26
CA SER A 303 -6.36 -3.59 0.76
C SER A 303 -6.59 -3.06 2.18
N GLU A 304 -6.67 -3.98 3.13
CA GLU A 304 -6.84 -3.72 4.56
C GLU A 304 -5.52 -3.33 5.27
N LEU A 305 -4.50 -2.99 4.54
CA LEU A 305 -3.14 -2.74 5.00
C LEU A 305 -3.06 -1.77 6.20
N LYS A 306 -3.73 -0.61 6.13
CA LYS A 306 -3.74 0.38 7.22
C LYS A 306 -4.29 -0.20 8.52
N TYR A 307 -5.17 -1.22 8.43
CA TYR A 307 -5.72 -1.88 9.59
C TYR A 307 -4.65 -2.67 10.33
N PHE A 308 -3.93 -3.58 9.66
CA PHE A 308 -2.95 -4.38 10.40
C PHE A 308 -1.67 -3.61 10.74
N GLU A 309 -1.31 -2.57 10.01
CA GLU A 309 -0.23 -1.65 10.44
C GLU A 309 -0.57 -1.00 11.79
N ALA A 310 -1.83 -0.58 12.00
CA ALA A 310 -2.28 -0.03 13.26
C ALA A 310 -2.46 -1.12 14.35
N ALA A 311 -3.04 -2.25 13.98
CA ALA A 311 -3.30 -3.35 14.91
C ALA A 311 -2.00 -3.94 15.49
N SER A 312 -0.95 -4.06 14.67
CA SER A 312 0.36 -4.59 15.08
C SER A 312 1.03 -3.76 16.18
N VAL A 313 0.70 -2.48 16.29
CA VAL A 313 1.18 -1.58 17.36
C VAL A 313 0.12 -1.33 18.45
N GLY A 314 -0.95 -2.15 18.51
CA GLY A 314 -2.00 -2.03 19.51
C GLY A 314 -2.79 -0.72 19.41
N THR A 315 -3.05 -0.22 18.19
CA THR A 315 -3.86 0.97 17.93
C THR A 315 -5.19 0.55 17.31
N LEU A 316 -6.31 1.00 17.88
CA LEU A 316 -7.65 0.68 17.39
C LEU A 316 -7.95 1.44 16.11
N SER A 317 -8.62 0.78 15.17
CA SER A 317 -9.03 1.41 13.91
C SER A 317 -10.52 1.75 13.88
N ILE A 318 -10.83 2.91 13.29
CA ILE A 318 -12.19 3.33 12.93
C ILE A 318 -12.21 3.50 11.40
N ALA A 319 -12.95 2.66 10.70
CA ALA A 319 -12.90 2.54 9.25
C ALA A 319 -14.25 2.70 8.57
N SER A 320 -14.26 3.20 7.34
CA SER A 320 -15.40 3.05 6.45
C SER A 320 -15.62 1.57 6.10
N PRO A 321 -16.87 1.09 5.99
CA PRO A 321 -17.15 -0.32 5.73
C PRO A 321 -16.94 -0.70 4.26
N SER A 322 -15.69 -0.57 3.74
CA SER A 322 -15.30 -1.07 2.43
C SER A 322 -15.28 -2.59 2.40
N PHE A 323 -15.15 -3.19 1.21
CA PHE A 323 -15.13 -4.65 1.06
C PHE A 323 -14.10 -5.32 1.97
N THR A 324 -12.84 -4.86 1.94
CA THR A 324 -11.76 -5.45 2.71
C THR A 324 -11.85 -5.16 4.20
N TYR A 325 -12.25 -3.94 4.60
CA TYR A 325 -12.38 -3.61 6.02
C TYR A 325 -13.52 -4.38 6.69
N ARG A 326 -14.63 -4.68 5.98
CA ARG A 326 -15.67 -5.59 6.50
C ARG A 326 -15.17 -7.01 6.74
N GLY A 327 -14.19 -7.46 5.97
CA GLY A 327 -13.56 -8.77 6.18
C GLY A 327 -12.57 -8.79 7.36
N ALA A 328 -11.83 -7.69 7.57
CA ALA A 328 -10.80 -7.58 8.59
C ALA A 328 -11.30 -7.14 9.97
N ILE A 329 -12.34 -6.29 10.01
CA ILE A 329 -12.83 -5.67 11.24
C ILE A 329 -14.15 -6.29 11.65
N ARG A 330 -14.17 -6.87 12.86
CA ARG A 330 -15.40 -7.23 13.61
C ARG A 330 -15.78 -6.05 14.47
N ASP A 331 -16.89 -5.38 14.08
CA ASP A 331 -17.34 -4.13 14.70
C ASP A 331 -17.54 -4.27 16.21
N GLY A 332 -16.90 -3.38 16.98
CA GLY A 332 -16.91 -3.39 18.44
C GLY A 332 -15.98 -4.41 19.11
N GLU A 333 -15.31 -5.32 18.37
CA GLU A 333 -14.40 -6.31 18.94
C GLU A 333 -12.92 -5.95 18.67
N ASN A 334 -12.52 -5.82 17.42
CA ASN A 334 -11.13 -5.54 17.03
C ASN A 334 -10.95 -4.20 16.31
N GLY A 335 -12.02 -3.39 16.23
CA GLY A 335 -12.09 -2.08 15.61
C GLY A 335 -13.53 -1.64 15.47
N TYR A 336 -13.74 -0.53 14.75
CA TYR A 336 -15.06 0.01 14.50
C TYR A 336 -15.30 0.27 13.02
N LEU A 337 -16.50 -0.05 12.54
CA LEU A 337 -16.98 0.27 11.21
C LEU A 337 -17.99 1.41 11.27
N ALA A 338 -17.66 2.56 10.67
CA ALA A 338 -18.49 3.76 10.68
C ALA A 338 -18.81 4.20 9.24
N LYS A 339 -20.07 4.46 8.96
CA LYS A 339 -20.51 5.09 7.71
C LYS A 339 -20.46 6.60 7.87
N ALA A 340 -19.99 7.30 6.85
CA ALA A 340 -20.26 8.73 6.71
C ALA A 340 -21.73 8.90 6.31
N HIS A 341 -22.41 9.81 6.96
CA HIS A 341 -23.80 10.18 6.68
C HIS A 341 -23.85 11.39 5.78
#